data_32339796f1eca164ef6062ee090944bd
#
_entry.id   32339796f1eca164ef6062ee090944bd
#
_cell.length_a   1.000
_cell.length_b   1.000
_cell.length_c   1.000
_cell.angle_alpha   90.00
_cell.angle_beta   90.00
_cell.angle_gamma   90.00
#
_symmetry.space_group_name_H-M   'P 1'
#
loop_
_entity.id
_entity.type
_entity.pdbx_description
1 polymer ?
#
loop_
_entity_poly.entity_id
_entity_poly.type
_entity_poly.pdbx_seq_one_letter_code
_entity_poly.pdbx_strand_id
1 'polypeptide(L)'
;MELEVTPAIAAAGTAPVPHERHRDVQGGAARAAVFGVSDGLLTNVSLILGVAGAHPAPGVVRLAGLAGLVAGAFSMAAGEYVSMSAQKELIQREVSIEREELRRHPESEHRELVTLYVSRGVPAEAAEQVATALSRDPELALEVHTREELGVNPGSIGSPRAAASSSFGAFAVGALVPLIPWFFGSGDAAVVASIILGALASLAVGTAVAVFTGRSRVRTAVRQLAIAMVVAAVTYGIGTAVGVHTG
;
A
#
# COMPACT_ATOMS: atom_id res chain seq x y z
N MET A 1 -28.61 -15.52 47.46
CA MET A 1 -27.93 -16.75 46.99
C MET A 1 -26.74 -16.21 46.17
N GLU A 2 -25.63 -15.97 46.89
CA GLU A 2 -24.38 -15.49 46.27
C GLU A 2 -23.83 -16.66 45.44
N LEU A 3 -23.65 -16.39 44.13
CA LEU A 3 -22.91 -17.29 43.26
C LEU A 3 -21.43 -17.13 43.61
N GLU A 4 -20.88 -18.06 44.35
CA GLU A 4 -19.47 -18.27 44.57
C GLU A 4 -18.80 -18.47 43.19
N VAL A 5 -18.15 -17.43 42.68
CA VAL A 5 -17.31 -17.54 41.49
C VAL A 5 -16.11 -18.38 41.86
N THR A 6 -16.10 -19.60 41.38
CA THR A 6 -15.07 -20.63 41.65
C THR A 6 -13.70 -20.07 41.24
N PRO A 7 -12.68 -20.07 42.13
CA PRO A 7 -11.35 -19.51 41.86
C PRO A 7 -10.47 -20.38 40.92
N ALA A 8 -11.07 -21.26 40.12
CA ALA A 8 -10.35 -22.20 39.25
C ALA A 8 -9.78 -21.56 37.94
N ILE A 9 -10.16 -20.32 37.59
CA ILE A 9 -9.67 -19.67 36.38
C ILE A 9 -8.36 -18.87 36.62
N ALA A 10 -8.01 -18.61 37.89
CA ALA A 10 -6.84 -17.79 38.23
C ALA A 10 -5.50 -18.56 38.28
N ALA A 11 -5.47 -19.87 38.09
CA ALA A 11 -4.28 -20.71 38.27
C ALA A 11 -3.73 -21.38 36.99
N ALA A 12 -4.35 -21.17 35.83
CA ALA A 12 -3.72 -21.54 34.56
C ALA A 12 -2.74 -20.42 34.15
N GLY A 13 -1.53 -20.50 34.65
CA GLY A 13 -0.39 -19.73 34.11
C GLY A 13 -0.23 -20.06 32.63
N THR A 14 -0.95 -19.36 31.79
CA THR A 14 -0.77 -19.41 30.34
C THR A 14 0.58 -18.83 30.03
N ALA A 15 1.55 -19.71 29.71
CA ALA A 15 2.73 -19.25 28.99
C ALA A 15 2.26 -18.34 27.85
N PRO A 16 2.88 -17.16 27.64
CA PRO A 16 2.45 -16.28 26.58
C PRO A 16 2.50 -17.07 25.27
N VAL A 17 1.32 -17.31 24.69
CA VAL A 17 1.22 -17.88 23.34
C VAL A 17 2.01 -16.92 22.45
N PRO A 18 2.99 -17.38 21.67
CA PRO A 18 3.71 -16.52 20.75
C PRO A 18 2.68 -15.95 19.78
N HIS A 19 2.26 -14.72 20.01
CA HIS A 19 1.43 -14.02 19.03
C HIS A 19 2.30 -13.76 17.81
N GLU A 20 2.01 -14.46 16.70
CA GLU A 20 2.53 -14.05 15.41
C GLU A 20 2.12 -12.59 15.21
N ARG A 21 3.10 -11.70 15.09
CA ARG A 21 2.83 -10.30 14.79
C ARG A 21 2.24 -10.24 13.40
N HIS A 22 0.93 -10.15 13.33
CA HIS A 22 0.25 -9.87 12.07
C HIS A 22 0.80 -8.55 11.51
N ARG A 23 1.22 -8.57 10.25
CA ARG A 23 1.69 -7.36 9.58
C ARG A 23 0.50 -6.43 9.41
N ASP A 24 0.68 -5.16 9.74
CA ASP A 24 -0.32 -4.14 9.47
C ASP A 24 -0.55 -4.04 7.95
N VAL A 25 -1.60 -4.70 7.48
CA VAL A 25 -1.99 -4.71 6.07
C VAL A 25 -2.65 -3.40 5.64
N GLN A 26 -3.01 -2.55 6.60
CA GLN A 26 -3.57 -1.21 6.37
C GLN A 26 -2.46 -0.14 6.31
N GLY A 27 -1.21 -0.49 6.63
CA GLY A 27 -0.06 0.40 6.62
C GLY A 27 0.23 1.00 5.25
N GLY A 28 -0.32 2.21 4.98
CA GLY A 28 -0.22 2.89 3.70
C GLY A 28 1.21 3.11 3.22
N ALA A 29 2.16 3.41 4.11
CA ALA A 29 3.55 3.71 3.75
C ALA A 29 4.32 2.52 3.16
N ALA A 30 4.14 1.31 3.71
CA ALA A 30 4.82 0.11 3.20
C ALA A 30 4.28 -0.29 1.81
N ARG A 31 2.96 -0.23 1.62
CA ARG A 31 2.32 -0.44 0.33
C ARG A 31 2.79 0.59 -0.69
N ALA A 32 2.82 1.87 -0.31
CA ALA A 32 3.28 2.98 -1.15
C ALA A 32 4.74 2.82 -1.57
N ALA A 33 5.64 2.32 -0.69
CA ALA A 33 7.02 2.04 -1.02
C ALA A 33 7.16 0.91 -2.06
N VAL A 34 6.48 -0.22 -1.86
CA VAL A 34 6.53 -1.35 -2.79
C VAL A 34 5.98 -0.97 -4.16
N PHE A 35 4.86 -0.24 -4.19
CA PHE A 35 4.27 0.24 -5.42
C PHE A 35 5.18 1.28 -6.09
N GLY A 36 5.70 2.24 -5.31
CA GLY A 36 6.57 3.30 -5.79
C GLY A 36 7.83 2.79 -6.48
N VAL A 37 8.57 1.85 -5.86
CA VAL A 37 9.81 1.34 -6.47
C VAL A 37 9.53 0.55 -7.75
N SER A 38 8.44 -0.23 -7.81
CA SER A 38 8.04 -0.95 -9.01
C SER A 38 7.66 -0.01 -10.14
N ASP A 39 6.84 0.99 -9.83
CA ASP A 39 6.34 1.95 -10.82
C ASP A 39 7.48 2.85 -11.34
N GLY A 40 8.33 3.37 -10.46
CA GLY A 40 9.49 4.17 -10.84
C GLY A 40 10.45 3.41 -11.76
N LEU A 41 10.71 2.13 -11.45
CA LEU A 41 11.56 1.29 -12.28
C LEU A 41 10.93 1.06 -13.67
N LEU A 42 9.67 0.66 -13.74
CA LEU A 42 8.97 0.36 -14.98
C LEU A 42 8.80 1.62 -15.85
N THR A 43 8.36 2.71 -15.25
CA THR A 43 8.15 4.00 -15.93
C THR A 43 9.45 4.49 -16.55
N ASN A 44 10.52 4.49 -15.77
CA ASN A 44 11.76 5.10 -16.26
C ASN A 44 12.57 4.19 -17.18
N VAL A 45 12.53 2.86 -17.01
CA VAL A 45 13.04 1.90 -18.01
C VAL A 45 12.35 2.14 -19.35
N SER A 46 11.03 2.23 -19.34
CA SER A 46 10.21 2.40 -20.53
C SER A 46 10.48 3.74 -21.23
N LEU A 47 10.55 4.81 -20.46
CA LEU A 47 10.81 6.14 -20.97
C LEU A 47 12.21 6.24 -21.59
N ILE A 48 13.23 5.77 -20.88
CA ILE A 48 14.62 5.78 -21.34
C ILE A 48 14.78 4.93 -22.60
N LEU A 49 14.27 3.72 -22.62
CA LEU A 49 14.39 2.83 -23.78
C LEU A 49 13.53 3.31 -24.94
N GLY A 50 12.34 3.86 -24.70
CA GLY A 50 11.51 4.46 -25.73
C GLY A 50 12.21 5.64 -26.42
N VAL A 51 12.79 6.56 -25.66
CA VAL A 51 13.55 7.69 -26.22
C VAL A 51 14.82 7.20 -26.89
N ALA A 52 15.57 6.28 -26.29
CA ALA A 52 16.80 5.73 -26.86
C ALA A 52 16.57 5.00 -28.19
N GLY A 53 15.41 4.36 -28.37
CA GLY A 53 15.01 3.70 -29.61
C GLY A 53 14.94 4.64 -30.83
N ALA A 54 14.74 5.93 -30.62
CA ALA A 54 14.79 6.93 -31.66
C ALA A 54 16.22 7.43 -32.00
N HIS A 55 17.26 6.89 -31.36
CA HIS A 55 18.69 7.24 -31.53
C HIS A 55 19.02 8.72 -31.40
N PRO A 56 18.47 9.45 -30.38
CA PRO A 56 18.75 10.84 -30.19
C PRO A 56 20.16 11.08 -29.59
N ALA A 57 20.57 12.34 -29.50
CA ALA A 57 21.76 12.67 -28.72
C ALA A 57 21.64 12.21 -27.26
N PRO A 58 22.74 11.69 -26.63
CA PRO A 58 22.72 11.13 -25.29
C PRO A 58 22.16 12.06 -24.21
N GLY A 59 22.31 13.36 -24.38
CA GLY A 59 21.75 14.39 -23.50
C GLY A 59 20.22 14.40 -23.45
N VAL A 60 19.56 14.05 -24.57
CA VAL A 60 18.09 13.96 -24.63
C VAL A 60 17.58 12.78 -23.79
N VAL A 61 18.25 11.64 -23.86
CA VAL A 61 17.88 10.45 -23.05
C VAL A 61 18.05 10.75 -21.56
N ARG A 62 19.17 11.39 -21.17
CA ARG A 62 19.39 11.79 -19.78
C ARG A 62 18.34 12.78 -19.28
N LEU A 63 18.04 13.79 -20.10
CA LEU A 63 17.01 14.77 -19.74
C LEU A 63 15.64 14.12 -19.58
N ALA A 64 15.25 13.26 -20.52
CA ALA A 64 13.99 12.53 -20.44
C ALA A 64 13.91 11.66 -19.18
N GLY A 65 14.96 10.87 -18.91
CA GLY A 65 15.01 10.04 -17.70
C GLY A 65 14.98 10.85 -16.39
N LEU A 66 15.68 11.98 -16.32
CA LEU A 66 15.62 12.88 -15.15
C LEU A 66 14.23 13.53 -15.01
N ALA A 67 13.66 14.00 -16.11
CA ALA A 67 12.32 14.59 -16.11
C ALA A 67 11.27 13.56 -15.69
N GLY A 68 11.36 12.33 -16.20
CA GLY A 68 10.50 11.21 -15.83
C GLY A 68 10.62 10.85 -14.35
N LEU A 69 11.85 10.80 -13.83
CA LEU A 69 12.10 10.55 -12.41
C LEU A 69 11.45 11.62 -11.53
N VAL A 70 11.73 12.89 -11.81
CA VAL A 70 11.23 14.01 -10.99
C VAL A 70 9.72 14.12 -11.09
N ALA A 71 9.18 14.18 -12.31
CA ALA A 71 7.74 14.32 -12.53
C ALA A 71 6.96 13.13 -11.97
N GLY A 72 7.45 11.90 -12.19
CA GLY A 72 6.82 10.70 -11.69
C GLY A 72 6.84 10.61 -10.16
N ALA A 73 7.97 10.92 -9.52
CA ALA A 73 8.07 10.91 -8.07
C ALA A 73 7.11 11.92 -7.41
N PHE A 74 7.02 13.15 -7.93
CA PHE A 74 6.08 14.15 -7.43
C PHE A 74 4.62 13.78 -7.72
N SER A 75 4.32 13.30 -8.93
CA SER A 75 2.96 12.89 -9.30
C SER A 75 2.46 11.76 -8.42
N MET A 76 3.29 10.74 -8.21
CA MET A 76 2.94 9.59 -7.37
C MET A 76 2.76 9.98 -5.91
N ALA A 77 3.67 10.82 -5.36
CA ALA A 77 3.55 11.32 -4.00
C ALA A 77 2.29 12.18 -3.80
N ALA A 78 1.96 13.03 -4.75
CA ALA A 78 0.74 13.84 -4.72
C ALA A 78 -0.52 12.97 -4.77
N GLY A 79 -0.56 11.97 -5.66
CA GLY A 79 -1.66 11.02 -5.76
C GLY A 79 -1.86 10.23 -4.46
N GLU A 80 -0.79 9.71 -3.87
CA GLU A 80 -0.86 8.98 -2.60
C GLU A 80 -1.31 9.89 -1.45
N TYR A 81 -0.80 11.13 -1.39
CA TYR A 81 -1.23 12.11 -0.39
C TYR A 81 -2.73 12.41 -0.48
N VAL A 82 -3.21 12.72 -1.68
CA VAL A 82 -4.63 13.05 -1.92
C VAL A 82 -5.53 11.85 -1.60
N SER A 83 -5.17 10.65 -2.07
CA SER A 83 -5.92 9.43 -1.83
C SER A 83 -6.03 9.09 -0.35
N MET A 84 -4.90 9.11 0.37
CA MET A 84 -4.86 8.85 1.81
C MET A 84 -5.55 9.94 2.63
N SER A 85 -5.49 11.21 2.19
CA SER A 85 -6.20 12.31 2.85
C SER A 85 -7.71 12.13 2.70
N ALA A 86 -8.19 11.85 1.49
CA ALA A 86 -9.60 11.63 1.23
C ALA A 86 -10.15 10.42 2.02
N GLN A 87 -9.38 9.31 2.08
CA GLN A 87 -9.75 8.16 2.89
C GLN A 87 -9.85 8.52 4.39
N LYS A 88 -8.87 9.26 4.89
CA LYS A 88 -8.86 9.73 6.29
C LYS A 88 -10.05 10.63 6.60
N GLU A 89 -10.33 11.61 5.73
CA GLU A 89 -11.46 12.53 5.88
C GLU A 89 -12.81 11.80 5.86
N LEU A 90 -12.96 10.82 4.97
CA LEU A 90 -14.16 9.98 4.92
C LEU A 90 -14.36 9.22 6.24
N ILE A 91 -13.33 8.53 6.73
CA ILE A 91 -13.42 7.79 7.99
C ILE A 91 -13.73 8.73 9.16
N GLN A 92 -13.07 9.90 9.23
CA GLN A 92 -13.34 10.88 10.28
C GLN A 92 -14.79 11.39 10.24
N ARG A 93 -15.34 11.55 9.03
CA ARG A 93 -16.74 11.93 8.86
C ARG A 93 -17.67 10.84 9.40
N GLU A 94 -17.47 9.59 9.00
CA GLU A 94 -18.34 8.47 9.47
C GLU A 94 -18.23 8.29 10.99
N VAL A 95 -17.03 8.36 11.57
CA VAL A 95 -16.83 8.34 13.03
C VAL A 95 -17.56 9.51 13.72
N SER A 96 -17.62 10.68 13.08
CA SER A 96 -18.34 11.83 13.66
C SER A 96 -19.86 11.66 13.61
N ILE A 97 -20.38 11.01 12.58
CA ILE A 97 -21.80 10.65 12.47
C ILE A 97 -22.15 9.66 13.56
N GLU A 98 -21.39 8.57 13.66
CA GLU A 98 -21.57 7.51 14.66
C GLU A 98 -21.57 8.07 16.10
N ARG A 99 -20.62 8.96 16.41
CA ARG A 99 -20.57 9.63 17.71
C ARG A 99 -21.84 10.45 18.00
N GLU A 100 -22.40 11.08 16.99
CA GLU A 100 -23.64 11.86 17.14
C GLU A 100 -24.87 10.95 17.29
N GLU A 101 -24.92 9.80 16.62
CA GLU A 101 -25.98 8.81 16.73
C GLU A 101 -25.97 8.17 18.14
N LEU A 102 -24.81 7.72 18.60
CA LEU A 102 -24.64 7.22 19.99
C LEU A 102 -25.09 8.24 21.04
N ARG A 103 -24.88 9.53 20.78
CA ARG A 103 -25.29 10.59 21.70
C ARG A 103 -26.80 10.86 21.65
N ARG A 104 -27.42 10.85 20.44
CA ARG A 104 -28.83 11.22 20.25
C ARG A 104 -29.78 10.05 20.45
N HIS A 105 -29.36 8.86 20.06
CA HIS A 105 -30.19 7.67 19.98
C HIS A 105 -29.60 6.44 20.70
N PRO A 106 -29.08 6.57 21.93
CA PRO A 106 -28.31 5.51 22.61
C PRO A 106 -29.06 4.18 22.73
N GLU A 107 -30.39 4.22 22.86
CA GLU A 107 -31.21 2.98 22.93
C GLU A 107 -31.32 2.28 21.56
N SER A 108 -31.26 3.03 20.46
CA SER A 108 -31.27 2.48 19.11
C SER A 108 -29.94 1.80 18.82
N GLU A 109 -28.86 2.49 19.09
CA GLU A 109 -27.49 1.99 18.90
C GLU A 109 -27.23 0.74 19.75
N HIS A 110 -27.69 0.73 21.01
CA HIS A 110 -27.61 -0.45 21.85
C HIS A 110 -28.33 -1.67 21.22
N ARG A 111 -29.55 -1.48 20.68
CA ARG A 111 -30.30 -2.55 19.99
C ARG A 111 -29.62 -3.00 18.70
N GLU A 112 -28.99 -2.09 17.99
CA GLU A 112 -28.24 -2.40 16.78
C GLU A 112 -27.05 -3.30 17.09
N LEU A 113 -26.27 -2.96 18.09
CA LEU A 113 -25.15 -3.78 18.55
C LEU A 113 -25.60 -5.17 19.02
N VAL A 114 -26.71 -5.28 19.76
CA VAL A 114 -27.31 -6.58 20.14
C VAL A 114 -27.69 -7.39 18.90
N THR A 115 -28.38 -6.74 17.96
CA THR A 115 -28.83 -7.39 16.72
C THR A 115 -27.63 -7.90 15.91
N LEU A 116 -26.58 -7.10 15.81
CA LEU A 116 -25.35 -7.45 15.12
C LEU A 116 -24.68 -8.70 15.73
N TYR A 117 -24.54 -8.77 17.05
CA TYR A 117 -23.97 -9.95 17.71
C TYR A 117 -24.86 -11.19 17.59
N VAL A 118 -26.17 -11.03 17.67
CA VAL A 118 -27.13 -12.13 17.45
C VAL A 118 -27.02 -12.65 16.01
N SER A 119 -26.90 -11.78 15.02
CA SER A 119 -26.73 -12.17 13.61
C SER A 119 -25.44 -12.98 13.37
N ARG A 120 -24.44 -12.79 14.23
CA ARG A 120 -23.17 -13.53 14.22
C ARG A 120 -23.21 -14.82 15.04
N GLY A 121 -24.37 -15.19 15.58
CA GLY A 121 -24.58 -16.44 16.30
C GLY A 121 -24.38 -16.35 17.82
N VAL A 122 -24.25 -15.15 18.40
CA VAL A 122 -24.20 -14.97 19.84
C VAL A 122 -25.62 -15.14 20.40
N PRO A 123 -25.84 -15.93 21.47
CA PRO A 123 -27.15 -16.03 22.13
C PRO A 123 -27.65 -14.63 22.57
N ALA A 124 -28.94 -14.35 22.38
CA ALA A 124 -29.51 -13.02 22.62
C ALA A 124 -29.21 -12.46 24.01
N GLU A 125 -29.30 -13.30 25.06
CA GLU A 125 -29.01 -12.91 26.46
C GLU A 125 -27.51 -12.47 26.60
N ALA A 126 -26.61 -13.23 26.01
CA ALA A 126 -25.17 -12.89 26.03
C ALA A 126 -24.87 -11.63 25.22
N ALA A 127 -25.52 -11.45 24.06
CA ALA A 127 -25.40 -10.25 23.24
C ALA A 127 -25.85 -8.99 23.99
N GLU A 128 -26.97 -9.08 24.71
CA GLU A 128 -27.49 -7.98 25.56
C GLU A 128 -26.51 -7.61 26.68
N GLN A 129 -25.94 -8.61 27.35
CA GLN A 129 -24.95 -8.37 28.42
C GLN A 129 -23.69 -7.71 27.89
N VAL A 130 -23.20 -8.14 26.73
CA VAL A 130 -22.01 -7.57 26.07
C VAL A 130 -22.30 -6.14 25.63
N ALA A 131 -23.40 -5.91 24.92
CA ALA A 131 -23.77 -4.56 24.46
C ALA A 131 -23.93 -3.59 25.63
N THR A 132 -24.60 -4.03 26.73
CA THR A 132 -24.74 -3.23 27.96
C THR A 132 -23.38 -2.90 28.57
N ALA A 133 -22.46 -3.85 28.62
CA ALA A 133 -21.13 -3.60 29.17
C ALA A 133 -20.31 -2.60 28.33
N LEU A 134 -20.37 -2.72 27.00
CA LEU A 134 -19.67 -1.84 26.06
C LEU A 134 -20.25 -0.42 26.04
N SER A 135 -21.57 -0.26 26.16
CA SER A 135 -22.25 1.04 26.16
C SER A 135 -22.03 1.87 27.42
N ARG A 136 -21.38 1.32 28.46
CA ARG A 136 -21.07 2.08 29.70
C ARG A 136 -20.00 3.15 29.50
N ASP A 137 -19.10 2.95 28.57
CA ASP A 137 -18.03 3.87 28.22
C ASP A 137 -18.30 4.42 26.79
N PRO A 138 -18.59 5.72 26.62
CA PRO A 138 -18.92 6.31 25.32
C PRO A 138 -17.81 6.18 24.28
N GLU A 139 -16.54 6.23 24.70
CA GLU A 139 -15.41 6.11 23.76
C GLU A 139 -15.22 4.63 23.35
N LEU A 140 -15.42 3.70 24.26
CA LEU A 140 -15.40 2.26 23.96
C LEU A 140 -16.59 1.88 23.06
N ALA A 141 -17.78 2.42 23.33
CA ALA A 141 -18.95 2.22 22.47
C ALA A 141 -18.67 2.70 21.06
N LEU A 142 -18.15 3.91 20.89
CA LEU A 142 -17.78 4.46 19.58
C LEU A 142 -16.71 3.59 18.87
N GLU A 143 -15.69 3.15 19.59
CA GLU A 143 -14.65 2.29 19.01
C GLU A 143 -15.25 0.96 18.49
N VAL A 144 -16.14 0.36 19.27
CA VAL A 144 -16.77 -0.91 18.92
C VAL A 144 -17.71 -0.75 17.74
N HIS A 145 -18.62 0.24 17.75
CA HIS A 145 -19.53 0.50 16.64
C HIS A 145 -18.74 0.78 15.35
N THR A 146 -17.78 1.68 15.41
CA THR A 146 -16.94 2.00 14.24
C THR A 146 -16.23 0.76 13.68
N ARG A 147 -15.76 -0.14 14.54
CA ARG A 147 -15.08 -1.37 14.12
C ARG A 147 -16.04 -2.39 13.54
N GLU A 148 -17.20 -2.58 14.17
CA GLU A 148 -18.15 -3.62 13.83
C GLU A 148 -18.98 -3.25 12.58
N GLU A 149 -19.34 -1.99 12.40
CA GLU A 149 -20.17 -1.51 11.32
C GLU A 149 -19.36 -1.02 10.12
N LEU A 150 -18.36 -0.16 10.35
CA LEU A 150 -17.54 0.39 9.28
C LEU A 150 -16.33 -0.49 8.92
N GLY A 151 -16.03 -1.50 9.73
CA GLY A 151 -14.88 -2.38 9.53
C GLY A 151 -13.53 -1.66 9.65
N VAL A 152 -13.50 -0.48 10.26
CA VAL A 152 -12.30 0.34 10.39
C VAL A 152 -11.95 0.58 11.86
N ASN A 153 -10.65 0.58 12.14
CA ASN A 153 -10.15 0.99 13.45
C ASN A 153 -9.70 2.47 13.34
N PRO A 154 -10.36 3.41 14.01
CA PRO A 154 -10.01 4.83 13.96
C PRO A 154 -8.55 5.12 14.30
N GLY A 155 -7.94 4.30 15.16
CA GLY A 155 -6.53 4.42 15.57
C GLY A 155 -5.53 3.92 14.53
N SER A 156 -5.96 3.18 13.49
CA SER A 156 -5.07 2.58 12.47
C SER A 156 -5.02 3.34 11.15
N ILE A 157 -5.58 4.55 11.08
CA ILE A 157 -5.57 5.35 9.86
C ILE A 157 -4.13 5.79 9.55
N GLY A 158 -3.60 5.34 8.42
CA GLY A 158 -2.25 5.68 7.98
C GLY A 158 -2.03 7.19 7.81
N SER A 159 -0.77 7.63 7.92
CA SER A 159 -0.41 9.03 7.71
C SER A 159 -0.29 9.35 6.22
N PRO A 160 -1.08 10.29 5.67
CA PRO A 160 -0.95 10.71 4.26
C PRO A 160 0.45 11.21 3.90
N ARG A 161 1.10 11.93 4.83
CA ARG A 161 2.46 12.44 4.63
C ARG A 161 3.49 11.31 4.59
N ALA A 162 3.37 10.31 5.47
CA ALA A 162 4.26 9.16 5.49
C ALA A 162 4.10 8.31 4.22
N ALA A 163 2.89 8.10 3.75
CA ALA A 163 2.62 7.38 2.50
C ALA A 163 3.20 8.13 1.28
N ALA A 164 2.95 9.44 1.20
CA ALA A 164 3.47 10.29 0.11
C ALA A 164 5.00 10.32 0.07
N SER A 165 5.67 10.53 1.21
CA SER A 165 7.13 10.58 1.27
C SER A 165 7.76 9.21 0.97
N SER A 166 7.14 8.14 1.43
CA SER A 166 7.54 6.76 1.14
C SER A 166 7.43 6.46 -0.37
N SER A 167 6.31 6.85 -0.98
CA SER A 167 6.06 6.71 -2.41
C SER A 167 7.06 7.51 -3.24
N PHE A 168 7.29 8.78 -2.89
CA PHE A 168 8.28 9.64 -3.55
C PHE A 168 9.68 9.01 -3.57
N GLY A 169 10.18 8.66 -2.38
CA GLY A 169 11.52 8.10 -2.26
C GLY A 169 11.68 6.76 -2.97
N ALA A 170 10.69 5.90 -2.85
CA ALA A 170 10.70 4.59 -3.49
C ALA A 170 10.64 4.69 -5.02
N PHE A 171 9.77 5.57 -5.56
CA PHE A 171 9.73 5.84 -7.00
C PHE A 171 11.06 6.39 -7.51
N ALA A 172 11.62 7.39 -6.83
CA ALA A 172 12.90 7.99 -7.23
C ALA A 172 14.03 6.95 -7.26
N VAL A 173 14.11 6.06 -6.27
CA VAL A 173 15.08 4.96 -6.24
C VAL A 173 14.87 4.00 -7.41
N GLY A 174 13.63 3.57 -7.67
CA GLY A 174 13.32 2.69 -8.80
C GLY A 174 13.65 3.31 -10.14
N ALA A 175 13.27 4.57 -10.34
CA ALA A 175 13.50 5.32 -11.57
C ALA A 175 14.98 5.64 -11.84
N LEU A 176 15.78 5.79 -10.78
CA LEU A 176 17.21 6.08 -10.91
C LEU A 176 17.99 4.90 -11.51
N VAL A 177 17.62 3.65 -11.19
CA VAL A 177 18.38 2.46 -11.58
C VAL A 177 18.66 2.39 -13.09
N PRO A 178 17.67 2.45 -13.98
CA PRO A 178 17.91 2.38 -15.43
C PRO A 178 18.56 3.65 -16.00
N LEU A 179 18.58 4.74 -15.25
CA LEU A 179 19.16 6.02 -15.65
C LEU A 179 20.68 6.07 -15.39
N ILE A 180 21.17 5.29 -14.40
CA ILE A 180 22.58 5.31 -13.99
C ILE A 180 23.56 5.14 -15.17
N PRO A 181 23.39 4.17 -16.11
CA PRO A 181 24.34 3.97 -17.21
C PRO A 181 24.53 5.20 -18.09
N TRP A 182 23.51 6.03 -18.22
CA TRP A 182 23.53 7.22 -19.08
C TRP A 182 24.37 8.37 -18.55
N PHE A 183 24.79 8.32 -17.29
CA PHE A 183 25.74 9.28 -16.73
C PHE A 183 27.19 8.91 -17.04
N PHE A 184 27.47 7.62 -17.34
CA PHE A 184 28.82 7.11 -17.53
C PHE A 184 29.07 6.65 -18.98
N GLY A 185 28.03 6.52 -19.80
CA GLY A 185 28.11 6.03 -21.17
C GLY A 185 27.02 6.59 -22.07
N SER A 186 26.98 6.12 -23.31
CA SER A 186 26.01 6.52 -24.34
C SER A 186 25.83 5.43 -25.38
N GLY A 187 24.84 5.59 -26.26
CA GLY A 187 24.55 4.66 -27.35
C GLY A 187 24.17 3.25 -26.86
N ASP A 188 24.45 2.25 -27.67
CA ASP A 188 24.03 0.87 -27.44
C ASP A 188 24.55 0.28 -26.12
N ALA A 189 25.75 0.70 -25.70
CA ALA A 189 26.32 0.25 -24.44
C ALA A 189 25.47 0.72 -23.23
N ALA A 190 25.00 1.96 -23.25
CA ALA A 190 24.12 2.48 -22.19
C ALA A 190 22.75 1.83 -22.26
N VAL A 191 22.20 1.58 -23.46
CA VAL A 191 20.94 0.83 -23.65
C VAL A 191 21.03 -0.55 -23.04
N VAL A 192 22.04 -1.34 -23.40
CA VAL A 192 22.24 -2.71 -22.88
C VAL A 192 22.43 -2.68 -21.36
N ALA A 193 23.23 -1.77 -20.85
CA ALA A 193 23.43 -1.64 -19.40
C ALA A 193 22.12 -1.28 -18.66
N SER A 194 21.27 -0.39 -19.22
CA SER A 194 19.97 -0.07 -18.67
C SER A 194 19.01 -1.26 -18.65
N ILE A 195 19.02 -2.07 -19.71
CA ILE A 195 18.22 -3.32 -19.78
C ILE A 195 18.66 -4.29 -18.70
N ILE A 196 19.97 -4.53 -18.57
CA ILE A 196 20.53 -5.47 -17.58
C ILE A 196 20.20 -5.00 -16.17
N LEU A 197 20.47 -3.74 -15.84
CA LEU A 197 20.17 -3.19 -14.51
C LEU A 197 18.67 -3.16 -14.23
N GLY A 198 17.85 -2.83 -15.21
CA GLY A 198 16.38 -2.87 -15.11
C GLY A 198 15.87 -4.30 -14.85
N ALA A 199 16.43 -5.31 -15.53
CA ALA A 199 16.07 -6.70 -15.32
C ALA A 199 16.49 -7.19 -13.93
N LEU A 200 17.70 -6.90 -13.48
CA LEU A 200 18.19 -7.26 -12.14
C LEU A 200 17.36 -6.58 -11.05
N ALA A 201 17.05 -5.29 -11.21
CA ALA A 201 16.20 -4.56 -10.29
C ALA A 201 14.77 -5.12 -10.26
N SER A 202 14.20 -5.50 -11.41
CA SER A 202 12.88 -6.13 -11.48
C SER A 202 12.83 -7.46 -10.73
N LEU A 203 13.87 -8.28 -10.84
CA LEU A 203 14.01 -9.53 -10.07
C LEU A 203 14.12 -9.24 -8.56
N ALA A 204 14.93 -8.25 -8.18
CA ALA A 204 15.10 -7.85 -6.79
C ALA A 204 13.79 -7.32 -6.17
N VAL A 205 13.10 -6.42 -6.87
CA VAL A 205 11.79 -5.88 -6.45
C VAL A 205 10.74 -6.99 -6.36
N GLY A 206 10.65 -7.86 -7.36
CA GLY A 206 9.73 -9.00 -7.34
C GLY A 206 10.02 -9.97 -6.18
N THR A 207 11.29 -10.18 -5.84
CA THR A 207 11.70 -10.98 -4.68
C THR A 207 11.32 -10.30 -3.36
N ALA A 208 11.54 -8.99 -3.25
CA ALA A 208 11.16 -8.21 -2.06
C ALA A 208 9.64 -8.25 -1.85
N VAL A 209 8.84 -8.07 -2.92
CA VAL A 209 7.38 -8.21 -2.90
C VAL A 209 6.97 -9.61 -2.43
N ALA A 210 7.63 -10.67 -2.93
CA ALA A 210 7.33 -12.04 -2.53
C ALA A 210 7.59 -12.29 -1.03
N VAL A 211 8.69 -11.76 -0.49
CA VAL A 211 9.01 -11.85 0.94
C VAL A 211 7.98 -11.08 1.77
N PHE A 212 7.56 -9.90 1.28
CA PHE A 212 6.56 -9.08 1.97
C PHE A 212 5.19 -9.75 1.97
N THR A 213 4.79 -10.38 0.86
CA THR A 213 3.47 -11.00 0.69
C THR A 213 3.40 -12.48 1.09
N GLY A 214 4.51 -13.09 1.49
CA GLY A 214 4.56 -14.53 1.82
C GLY A 214 4.38 -15.46 0.59
N ARG A 215 4.60 -14.95 -0.63
CA ARG A 215 4.43 -15.71 -1.89
C ARG A 215 5.73 -16.32 -2.39
N SER A 216 5.64 -17.19 -3.39
CA SER A 216 6.80 -17.80 -4.05
C SER A 216 7.71 -16.73 -4.66
N ARG A 217 8.97 -16.69 -4.21
CA ARG A 217 9.98 -15.72 -4.66
C ARG A 217 10.22 -15.79 -6.15
N VAL A 218 10.41 -17.00 -6.67
CA VAL A 218 10.70 -17.23 -8.10
C VAL A 218 9.53 -16.77 -8.97
N ARG A 219 8.31 -17.20 -8.63
CA ARG A 219 7.12 -16.86 -9.42
C ARG A 219 6.86 -15.35 -9.45
N THR A 220 7.02 -14.67 -8.32
CA THR A 220 6.80 -13.23 -8.23
C THR A 220 7.90 -12.44 -8.93
N ALA A 221 9.16 -12.84 -8.77
CA ALA A 221 10.30 -12.22 -9.47
C ALA A 221 10.19 -12.37 -10.99
N VAL A 222 9.89 -13.57 -11.48
CA VAL A 222 9.70 -13.82 -12.93
C VAL A 222 8.53 -13.03 -13.48
N ARG A 223 7.42 -12.95 -12.76
CA ARG A 223 6.28 -12.11 -13.17
C ARG A 223 6.67 -10.64 -13.30
N GLN A 224 7.40 -10.08 -12.32
CA GLN A 224 7.85 -8.70 -12.36
C GLN A 224 8.80 -8.43 -13.53
N LEU A 225 9.75 -9.34 -13.76
CA LEU A 225 10.65 -9.27 -14.91
C LEU A 225 9.89 -9.34 -16.23
N ALA A 226 8.94 -10.27 -16.38
CA ALA A 226 8.15 -10.42 -17.61
C ALA A 226 7.37 -9.14 -17.94
N ILE A 227 6.74 -8.52 -16.94
CA ILE A 227 6.05 -7.23 -17.11
C ILE A 227 7.04 -6.15 -17.59
N ALA A 228 8.19 -6.02 -16.92
CA ALA A 228 9.21 -5.05 -17.28
C ALA A 228 9.72 -5.25 -18.72
N MET A 229 9.97 -6.47 -19.13
CA MET A 229 10.42 -6.79 -20.48
C MET A 229 9.38 -6.46 -21.55
N VAL A 230 8.11 -6.78 -21.31
CA VAL A 230 7.02 -6.45 -22.25
C VAL A 230 6.90 -4.94 -22.44
N VAL A 231 6.85 -4.19 -21.33
CA VAL A 231 6.73 -2.73 -21.40
C VAL A 231 7.95 -2.10 -22.06
N ALA A 232 9.16 -2.54 -21.73
CA ALA A 232 10.40 -2.07 -22.34
C ALA A 232 10.45 -2.36 -23.85
N ALA A 233 10.06 -3.57 -24.27
CA ALA A 233 10.04 -3.95 -25.68
C ALA A 233 9.04 -3.11 -26.50
N VAL A 234 7.85 -2.89 -25.95
CA VAL A 234 6.82 -2.08 -26.60
C VAL A 234 7.28 -0.64 -26.76
N THR A 235 7.82 -0.02 -25.70
CA THR A 235 8.25 1.38 -25.72
C THR A 235 9.47 1.60 -26.59
N TYR A 236 10.44 0.68 -26.58
CA TYR A 236 11.59 0.69 -27.48
C TYR A 236 11.15 0.55 -28.95
N GLY A 237 10.23 -0.35 -29.25
CA GLY A 237 9.67 -0.51 -30.59
C GLY A 237 8.93 0.75 -31.09
N ILE A 238 8.19 1.43 -30.22
CA ILE A 238 7.56 2.71 -30.55
C ILE A 238 8.64 3.76 -30.84
N GLY A 239 9.69 3.84 -30.00
CA GLY A 239 10.79 4.79 -30.19
C GLY A 239 11.48 4.61 -31.52
N THR A 240 11.81 3.36 -31.91
CA THR A 240 12.41 3.07 -33.22
C THR A 240 11.49 3.43 -34.38
N ALA A 241 10.19 3.12 -34.29
CA ALA A 241 9.23 3.43 -35.33
C ALA A 241 9.07 4.94 -35.55
N VAL A 242 9.01 5.73 -34.47
CA VAL A 242 8.93 7.19 -34.52
C VAL A 242 10.25 7.80 -34.99
N GLY A 243 11.39 7.30 -34.52
CA GLY A 243 12.73 7.80 -34.90
C GLY A 243 13.03 7.68 -36.40
N VAL A 244 12.60 6.58 -37.04
CA VAL A 244 12.74 6.38 -38.50
C VAL A 244 11.98 7.44 -39.31
N HIS A 245 10.91 8.03 -38.78
CA HIS A 245 10.12 9.03 -39.52
C HIS A 245 10.56 10.48 -39.28
N THR A 246 11.46 10.73 -38.33
CA THR A 246 11.93 12.06 -37.95
C THR A 246 13.37 12.38 -38.39
N GLY A 247 14.06 11.42 -38.96
CA GLY A 247 15.39 11.55 -39.56
C GLY A 247 15.31 11.61 -41.07
#